data_72e5b6662a8df867e5114be2a6e1f8c1
#
_entry.id   72e5b6662a8df867e5114be2a6e1f8c1
#
_cell.length_a   1.000
_cell.length_b   1.000
_cell.length_c   1.000
_cell.angle_alpha   90.00
_cell.angle_beta   90.00
_cell.angle_gamma   90.00
#
_symmetry.space_group_name_H-M   'P 1'
#
loop_
_entity.id
_entity.type
_entity.pdbx_description
1 polymer ?
#
loop_
_entity_poly.entity_id
_entity_poly.type
_entity_poly.pdbx_seq_one_letter_code
_entity_poly.pdbx_strand_id
1 'polypeptide(L)'
;STFSVNPAGFTRGQSSLLIFIVSAIAAGAWVWCILLFALGTLPAHIVAGSVMFGIACVCTSLIALVASIARQARGSYTMEERRRWMGLVLAMGGLAFALGLILIFTLRGEAISFVGFVLIGLALICWSISSKVILLAKIWHADFPLANRIPIIPVLTALACLFLAAFLYEAALSEPKYFVPARVLAGFGAICFTLYSIVSILESGASKK
;
A
#
# COMPACT_ATOMS: atom_id res chain seq x y z
N SER A 1 -27.63 5.51 12.82
CA SER A 1 -27.35 4.42 13.75
C SER A 1 -25.89 4.03 13.67
N THR A 2 -25.19 4.22 14.72
CA THR A 2 -23.81 3.76 14.88
C THR A 2 -23.84 2.23 14.98
N PHE A 3 -23.49 1.55 13.91
CA PHE A 3 -23.26 0.11 13.97
C PHE A 3 -21.98 -0.14 14.77
N SER A 4 -22.10 -0.67 15.95
CA SER A 4 -20.97 -1.09 16.81
C SER A 4 -20.47 -2.48 16.44
N VAL A 5 -20.46 -2.83 15.17
CA VAL A 5 -19.87 -4.10 14.72
C VAL A 5 -18.38 -3.91 14.57
N ASN A 6 -17.62 -4.56 15.42
CA ASN A 6 -16.19 -4.69 15.29
C ASN A 6 -15.90 -5.92 14.41
N PRO A 7 -15.80 -5.81 13.07
CA PRO A 7 -15.68 -6.97 12.21
C PRO A 7 -14.35 -7.70 12.36
N ALA A 8 -13.34 -7.04 12.94
CA ALA A 8 -12.04 -7.62 13.21
C ALA A 8 -11.95 -8.23 14.63
N GLY A 9 -12.97 -8.03 15.48
CA GLY A 9 -12.98 -8.56 16.86
C GLY A 9 -11.93 -7.94 17.78
N PHE A 10 -11.32 -6.81 17.41
CA PHE A 10 -10.26 -6.17 18.20
C PHE A 10 -10.81 -5.45 19.42
N THR A 11 -10.23 -5.70 20.59
CA THR A 11 -10.44 -4.90 21.78
C THR A 11 -9.70 -3.57 21.68
N ARG A 12 -10.05 -2.59 22.53
CA ARG A 12 -9.32 -1.32 22.62
C ARG A 12 -7.82 -1.50 22.84
N GLY A 13 -7.43 -2.42 23.72
CA GLY A 13 -6.03 -2.70 24.01
C GLY A 13 -5.29 -3.29 22.81
N GLN A 14 -5.91 -4.21 22.09
CA GLN A 14 -5.34 -4.80 20.89
C GLN A 14 -5.19 -3.77 19.77
N SER A 15 -6.17 -2.90 19.55
CA SER A 15 -6.09 -1.82 18.57
C SER A 15 -4.96 -0.85 18.87
N SER A 16 -4.79 -0.45 20.14
CA SER A 16 -3.72 0.44 20.58
C SER A 16 -2.35 -0.20 20.41
N LEU A 17 -2.22 -1.48 20.77
CA LEU A 17 -0.97 -2.22 20.57
C LEU A 17 -0.60 -2.33 19.09
N LEU A 18 -1.57 -2.64 18.24
CA LEU A 18 -1.36 -2.77 16.82
C LEU A 18 -0.94 -1.44 16.18
N ILE A 19 -1.56 -0.33 16.55
CA ILE A 19 -1.15 1.02 16.11
C ILE A 19 0.28 1.30 16.54
N PHE A 20 0.63 0.99 17.78
CA PHE A 20 1.99 1.21 18.30
C PHE A 20 3.01 0.40 17.51
N ILE A 21 2.76 -0.89 17.26
CA ILE A 21 3.65 -1.77 16.52
C ILE A 21 3.83 -1.27 15.08
N VAL A 22 2.74 -0.97 14.37
CA VAL A 22 2.80 -0.50 12.97
C VAL A 22 3.49 0.84 12.89
N SER A 23 3.22 1.75 13.83
CA SER A 23 3.88 3.07 13.88
C SER A 23 5.36 2.95 14.17
N ALA A 24 5.77 2.05 15.06
CA ALA A 24 7.18 1.80 15.36
C ALA A 24 7.92 1.23 14.13
N ILE A 25 7.31 0.30 13.42
CA ILE A 25 7.87 -0.26 12.17
C ILE A 25 8.00 0.82 11.10
N ALA A 26 6.97 1.66 10.92
CA ALA A 26 6.99 2.76 9.98
C ALA A 26 8.09 3.77 10.31
N ALA A 27 8.21 4.17 11.57
CA ALA A 27 9.26 5.07 12.03
C ALA A 27 10.66 4.48 11.81
N GLY A 28 10.84 3.20 12.13
CA GLY A 28 12.09 2.48 11.87
C GLY A 28 12.44 2.45 10.38
N ALA A 29 11.47 2.18 9.52
CA ALA A 29 11.66 2.18 8.07
C ALA A 29 12.05 3.57 7.54
N TRP A 30 11.42 4.64 8.02
CA TRP A 30 11.78 6.01 7.65
C TRP A 30 13.18 6.38 8.11
N VAL A 31 13.55 6.07 9.34
CA VAL A 31 14.89 6.34 9.88
C VAL A 31 15.94 5.58 9.07
N TRP A 32 15.71 4.31 8.79
CA TRP A 32 16.61 3.48 8.00
C TRP A 32 16.80 4.03 6.58
N CYS A 33 15.70 4.44 5.95
CA CYS A 33 15.72 5.08 4.64
C CYS A 33 16.59 6.36 4.65
N ILE A 34 16.38 7.24 5.62
CA ILE A 34 17.13 8.49 5.76
C ILE A 34 18.62 8.21 5.98
N LEU A 35 18.95 7.25 6.84
CA LEU A 35 20.34 6.87 7.09
C LEU A 35 21.03 6.30 5.86
N LEU A 36 20.35 5.46 5.08
CA LEU A 36 20.89 4.90 3.85
C LEU A 36 21.17 5.98 2.79
N PHE A 37 20.29 6.95 2.63
CA PHE A 37 20.51 8.04 1.68
C PHE A 37 21.54 9.07 2.17
N ALA A 38 21.57 9.36 3.46
CA ALA A 38 22.45 10.38 4.01
C ALA A 38 23.89 9.89 4.19
N LEU A 39 24.08 8.65 4.62
CA LEU A 39 25.38 8.08 4.98
C LEU A 39 25.91 7.10 3.92
N GLY A 40 25.07 6.64 3.02
CA GLY A 40 25.45 5.68 2.00
C GLY A 40 26.26 6.31 0.89
N THR A 41 27.33 5.64 0.46
CA THR A 41 28.23 6.07 -0.61
C THR A 41 28.26 5.12 -1.81
N LEU A 42 27.74 3.90 -1.64
CA LEU A 42 27.72 2.87 -2.69
C LEU A 42 26.39 2.87 -3.45
N PRO A 43 26.37 2.44 -4.73
CA PRO A 43 25.10 2.27 -5.47
C PRO A 43 24.11 1.34 -4.76
N ALA A 44 24.58 0.32 -4.04
CA ALA A 44 23.75 -0.57 -3.24
C ALA A 44 22.95 0.18 -2.16
N HIS A 45 23.47 1.29 -1.62
CA HIS A 45 22.77 2.12 -0.64
C HIS A 45 21.58 2.86 -1.28
N ILE A 46 21.71 3.28 -2.54
CA ILE A 46 20.59 3.90 -3.28
C ILE A 46 19.46 2.88 -3.47
N VAL A 47 19.80 1.65 -3.84
CA VAL A 47 18.81 0.57 -4.00
C VAL A 47 18.13 0.28 -2.67
N ALA A 48 18.91 0.06 -1.61
CA ALA A 48 18.37 -0.25 -0.29
C ALA A 48 17.54 0.92 0.28
N GLY A 49 18.01 2.14 0.15
CA GLY A 49 17.30 3.34 0.59
C GLY A 49 15.98 3.53 -0.14
N SER A 50 15.95 3.30 -1.45
CA SER A 50 14.74 3.40 -2.28
C SER A 50 13.70 2.33 -1.92
N VAL A 51 14.14 1.09 -1.70
CA VAL A 51 13.26 0.00 -1.25
C VAL A 51 12.71 0.32 0.14
N MET A 52 13.55 0.81 1.06
CA MET A 52 13.09 1.21 2.39
C MET A 52 12.12 2.40 2.35
N PHE A 53 12.31 3.33 1.43
CA PHE A 53 11.35 4.41 1.19
C PHE A 53 9.98 3.86 0.79
N GLY A 54 9.93 2.95 -0.15
CA GLY A 54 8.68 2.29 -0.58
C GLY A 54 8.02 1.51 0.55
N ILE A 55 8.80 0.76 1.32
CA ILE A 55 8.32 0.01 2.49
C ILE A 55 7.77 0.98 3.55
N ALA A 56 8.46 2.10 3.80
CA ALA A 56 8.00 3.12 4.73
C ALA A 56 6.66 3.74 4.28
N CYS A 57 6.48 3.99 2.99
CA CYS A 57 5.21 4.44 2.43
C CYS A 57 4.09 3.42 2.65
N VAL A 58 4.35 2.13 2.43
CA VAL A 58 3.38 1.06 2.69
C VAL A 58 3.03 0.98 4.17
N CYS A 59 4.01 1.00 5.05
CA CYS A 59 3.79 0.94 6.51
C CYS A 59 2.99 2.15 7.00
N THR A 60 3.28 3.35 6.48
CA THR A 60 2.52 4.56 6.80
C THR A 60 1.07 4.44 6.31
N SER A 61 0.84 3.86 5.15
CA SER A 61 -0.52 3.57 4.65
C SER A 61 -1.26 2.56 5.53
N LEU A 62 -0.55 1.57 6.07
CA LEU A 62 -1.12 0.61 7.03
C LEU A 62 -1.51 1.26 8.35
N ILE A 63 -0.81 2.31 8.79
CA ILE A 63 -1.23 3.11 9.95
C ILE A 63 -2.63 3.69 9.71
N ALA A 64 -2.89 4.22 8.52
CA ALA A 64 -4.20 4.74 8.16
C ALA A 64 -5.30 3.67 8.28
N LEU A 65 -5.04 2.45 7.82
CA LEU A 65 -5.98 1.34 7.91
C LEU A 65 -6.24 0.95 9.37
N VAL A 66 -5.18 0.77 10.17
CA VAL A 66 -5.29 0.36 11.57
C VAL A 66 -5.96 1.44 12.41
N ALA A 67 -5.63 2.71 12.18
CA ALA A 67 -6.27 3.84 12.85
C ALA A 67 -7.77 3.90 12.53
N SER A 68 -8.17 3.65 11.28
CA SER A 68 -9.57 3.56 10.89
C SER A 68 -10.31 2.45 11.64
N ILE A 69 -9.68 1.28 11.77
CA ILE A 69 -10.23 0.16 12.54
C ILE A 69 -10.39 0.54 14.02
N ALA A 70 -9.38 1.16 14.61
CA ALA A 70 -9.41 1.57 16.02
C ALA A 70 -10.48 2.63 16.28
N ARG A 71 -10.61 3.64 15.43
CA ARG A 71 -11.64 4.67 15.53
C ARG A 71 -13.04 4.08 15.41
N GLN A 72 -13.19 3.11 14.54
CA GLN A 72 -14.44 2.40 14.37
C GLN A 72 -14.82 1.59 15.60
N ALA A 73 -13.88 0.88 16.20
CA ALA A 73 -14.12 0.14 17.43
C ALA A 73 -14.59 1.03 18.59
N ARG A 74 -14.25 2.33 18.53
CA ARG A 74 -14.67 3.36 19.49
C ARG A 74 -15.97 4.07 19.10
N GLY A 75 -16.53 3.78 17.92
CA GLY A 75 -17.71 4.47 17.41
C GLY A 75 -17.47 5.93 17.00
N SER A 76 -16.24 6.34 16.79
CA SER A 76 -15.84 7.74 16.51
C SER A 76 -15.34 7.98 15.08
N TYR A 77 -15.60 7.07 14.16
CA TYR A 77 -15.17 7.20 12.77
C TYR A 77 -16.08 8.16 12.00
N THR A 78 -15.51 9.23 11.46
CA THR A 78 -16.23 10.28 10.74
C THR A 78 -15.83 10.34 9.26
N MET A 79 -16.65 10.99 8.44
CA MET A 79 -16.35 11.24 7.02
C MET A 79 -15.07 12.07 6.85
N GLU A 80 -14.83 13.02 7.75
CA GLU A 80 -13.62 13.85 7.71
C GLU A 80 -12.36 13.03 7.98
N GLU A 81 -12.39 12.14 8.96
CA GLU A 81 -11.29 11.21 9.22
C GLU A 81 -11.03 10.31 8.03
N ARG A 82 -12.06 9.80 7.39
CA ARG A 82 -11.92 9.02 6.17
C ARG A 82 -11.16 9.80 5.09
N ARG A 83 -11.52 11.06 4.87
CA ARG A 83 -10.81 11.91 3.90
C ARG A 83 -9.34 12.08 4.25
N ARG A 84 -9.03 12.31 5.52
CA ARG A 84 -7.63 12.46 5.99
C ARG A 84 -6.83 11.19 5.75
N TRP A 85 -7.36 10.03 6.13
CA TRP A 85 -6.67 8.76 5.95
C TRP A 85 -6.54 8.38 4.47
N MET A 86 -7.56 8.62 3.68
CA MET A 86 -7.50 8.44 2.23
C MET A 86 -6.46 9.36 1.59
N GLY A 87 -6.41 10.62 2.00
CA GLY A 87 -5.42 11.58 1.54
C GLY A 87 -4.00 11.13 1.87
N LEU A 88 -3.77 10.62 3.08
CA LEU A 88 -2.48 10.07 3.49
C LEU A 88 -2.06 8.88 2.62
N VAL A 89 -2.95 7.92 2.42
CA VAL A 89 -2.66 6.72 1.60
C VAL A 89 -2.36 7.09 0.15
N LEU A 90 -3.17 7.98 -0.44
CA LEU A 90 -2.95 8.45 -1.81
C LEU A 90 -1.64 9.23 -1.94
N ALA A 91 -1.29 10.06 -0.94
CA ALA A 91 -0.04 10.80 -0.92
C ALA A 91 1.17 9.87 -0.81
N MET A 92 1.12 8.85 0.04
CA MET A 92 2.21 7.88 0.19
C MET A 92 2.42 7.10 -1.10
N GLY A 93 1.35 6.63 -1.73
CA GLY A 93 1.42 5.99 -3.04
C GLY A 93 1.98 6.93 -4.12
N GLY A 94 1.53 8.19 -4.12
CA GLY A 94 2.03 9.22 -5.04
C GLY A 94 3.52 9.50 -4.88
N LEU A 95 4.03 9.58 -3.65
CA LEU A 95 5.45 9.77 -3.36
C LEU A 95 6.29 8.59 -3.84
N ALA A 96 5.87 7.38 -3.55
CA ALA A 96 6.57 6.17 -4.00
C ALA A 96 6.58 6.08 -5.54
N PHE A 97 5.47 6.39 -6.18
CA PHE A 97 5.35 6.41 -7.64
C PHE A 97 6.26 7.47 -8.27
N ALA A 98 6.25 8.69 -7.73
CA ALA A 98 7.09 9.77 -8.22
C ALA A 98 8.57 9.45 -8.10
N LEU A 99 9.02 8.94 -6.96
CA LEU A 99 10.41 8.52 -6.78
C LEU A 99 10.76 7.37 -7.74
N GLY A 100 9.86 6.42 -7.92
CA GLY A 100 10.03 5.34 -8.89
C GLY A 100 10.26 5.84 -10.30
N LEU A 101 9.44 6.78 -10.78
CA LEU A 101 9.62 7.41 -12.09
C LEU A 101 10.92 8.18 -12.18
N ILE A 102 11.26 8.96 -11.17
CA ILE A 102 12.52 9.72 -11.13
C ILE A 102 13.71 8.76 -11.27
N LEU A 103 13.72 7.66 -10.55
CA LEU A 103 14.81 6.69 -10.61
C LEU A 103 14.88 5.96 -11.95
N ILE A 104 13.75 5.62 -12.55
CA ILE A 104 13.72 5.01 -13.89
C ILE A 104 14.38 5.94 -14.91
N PHE A 105 14.06 7.23 -14.89
CA PHE A 105 14.60 8.19 -15.86
C PHE A 105 16.03 8.61 -15.55
N THR A 106 16.39 8.82 -14.28
CA THR A 106 17.73 9.27 -13.88
C THR A 106 18.77 8.16 -13.93
N LEU A 107 18.38 6.92 -13.66
CA LEU A 107 19.27 5.75 -13.65
C LEU A 107 19.15 4.93 -14.95
N ARG A 108 18.61 5.52 -16.00
CA ARG A 108 18.43 4.85 -17.29
C ARG A 108 19.78 4.35 -17.82
N GLY A 109 19.84 3.06 -18.12
CA GLY A 109 21.07 2.41 -18.56
C GLY A 109 21.96 1.88 -17.42
N GLU A 110 21.74 2.30 -16.19
CA GLU A 110 22.46 1.77 -15.04
C GLU A 110 21.93 0.40 -14.60
N ALA A 111 22.79 -0.44 -14.00
CA ALA A 111 22.40 -1.76 -13.54
C ALA A 111 21.34 -1.72 -12.41
N ILE A 112 21.30 -0.62 -11.66
CA ILE A 112 20.37 -0.42 -10.54
C ILE A 112 19.05 0.25 -10.93
N SER A 113 18.82 0.51 -12.20
CA SER A 113 17.59 1.18 -12.69
C SER A 113 16.30 0.39 -12.36
N PHE A 114 16.41 -0.91 -12.12
CA PHE A 114 15.28 -1.78 -11.79
C PHE A 114 14.54 -1.35 -10.50
N VAL A 115 15.20 -0.66 -9.59
CA VAL A 115 14.60 -0.27 -8.30
C VAL A 115 13.42 0.68 -8.48
N GLY A 116 13.41 1.49 -9.53
CA GLY A 116 12.27 2.35 -9.85
C GLY A 116 11.00 1.56 -10.13
N PHE A 117 11.09 0.42 -10.80
CA PHE A 117 9.94 -0.47 -11.04
C PHE A 117 9.43 -1.11 -9.74
N VAL A 118 10.32 -1.47 -8.82
CA VAL A 118 9.93 -1.97 -7.50
C VAL A 118 9.16 -0.91 -6.72
N LEU A 119 9.61 0.35 -6.77
CA LEU A 119 8.89 1.47 -6.14
C LEU A 119 7.51 1.70 -6.73
N ILE A 120 7.35 1.58 -8.05
CA ILE A 120 6.03 1.65 -8.68
C ILE A 120 5.11 0.54 -8.16
N GLY A 121 5.62 -0.68 -8.02
CA GLY A 121 4.88 -1.78 -7.42
C GLY A 121 4.45 -1.50 -5.98
N LEU A 122 5.34 -0.96 -5.16
CA LEU A 122 5.02 -0.55 -3.79
C LEU A 122 3.99 0.58 -3.74
N ALA A 123 4.06 1.54 -4.66
CA ALA A 123 3.04 2.59 -4.82
C ALA A 123 1.66 1.99 -5.13
N LEU A 124 1.60 1.00 -5.99
CA LEU A 124 0.35 0.31 -6.32
C LEU A 124 -0.22 -0.45 -5.12
N ILE A 125 0.64 -1.02 -4.27
CA ILE A 125 0.21 -1.62 -3.00
C ILE A 125 -0.38 -0.55 -2.06
N CYS A 126 0.26 0.61 -1.93
CA CYS A 126 -0.28 1.72 -1.13
C CYS A 126 -1.68 2.12 -1.61
N TRP A 127 -1.86 2.28 -2.91
CA TRP A 127 -3.17 2.64 -3.47
C TRP A 127 -4.21 1.52 -3.30
N SER A 128 -3.81 0.25 -3.31
CA SER A 128 -4.71 -0.86 -2.99
C SER A 128 -5.22 -0.82 -1.55
N ILE A 129 -4.42 -0.33 -0.62
CA ILE A 129 -4.82 -0.16 0.79
C ILE A 129 -5.97 0.85 0.90
N SER A 130 -6.05 1.83 0.01
CA SER A 130 -7.15 2.81 -0.01
C SER A 130 -8.52 2.16 -0.10
N SER A 131 -8.64 1.06 -0.83
CA SER A 131 -9.90 0.33 -0.98
C SER A 131 -10.41 -0.25 0.36
N LYS A 132 -9.50 -0.68 1.22
CA LYS A 132 -9.85 -1.17 2.57
C LYS A 132 -10.34 -0.05 3.46
N VAL A 133 -9.73 1.13 3.41
CA VAL A 133 -10.17 2.30 4.17
C VAL A 133 -11.58 2.71 3.77
N ILE A 134 -11.87 2.68 2.47
CA ILE A 134 -13.22 2.97 1.95
C ILE A 134 -14.22 1.89 2.39
N LEU A 135 -13.84 0.62 2.30
CA LEU A 135 -14.70 -0.49 2.67
C LEU A 135 -15.09 -0.44 4.15
N LEU A 136 -14.16 -0.13 5.03
CA LEU A 136 -14.44 0.06 6.44
C LEU A 136 -15.49 1.15 6.65
N ALA A 137 -15.34 2.27 5.98
CA ALA A 137 -16.31 3.35 6.04
C ALA A 137 -17.70 2.90 5.56
N LYS A 138 -17.78 2.14 4.47
CA LYS A 138 -19.04 1.61 3.94
C LYS A 138 -19.74 0.64 4.88
N ILE A 139 -18.99 -0.26 5.50
CA ILE A 139 -19.55 -1.27 6.42
C ILE A 139 -20.15 -0.61 7.66
N TRP A 140 -19.54 0.44 8.14
CA TRP A 140 -19.90 1.08 9.40
C TRP A 140 -20.78 2.31 9.26
N HIS A 141 -20.81 2.93 8.09
CA HIS A 141 -21.64 4.09 7.79
C HIS A 141 -22.32 3.87 6.43
N ALA A 142 -23.53 3.33 6.46
CA ALA A 142 -24.32 3.02 5.26
C ALA A 142 -24.54 4.23 4.34
N ASP A 143 -24.36 5.45 4.85
CA ASP A 143 -24.56 6.70 4.12
C ASP A 143 -23.39 7.13 3.24
N PHE A 144 -22.28 6.39 3.21
CA PHE A 144 -21.15 6.74 2.38
C PHE A 144 -21.35 6.35 0.92
N PRO A 145 -21.28 7.31 -0.03
CA PRO A 145 -21.83 7.15 -1.39
C PRO A 145 -20.91 6.43 -2.39
N LEU A 146 -19.97 5.60 -1.98
CA LEU A 146 -19.01 4.94 -2.88
C LEU A 146 -19.14 3.42 -2.90
N ALA A 147 -20.37 2.92 -2.77
CA ALA A 147 -20.65 1.52 -2.53
C ALA A 147 -20.18 0.55 -3.63
N ASN A 148 -20.20 0.93 -4.90
CA ASN A 148 -20.06 -0.02 -6.01
C ASN A 148 -18.68 0.00 -6.71
N ARG A 149 -17.75 0.86 -6.29
CA ARG A 149 -16.45 1.02 -6.97
C ARG A 149 -15.24 0.49 -6.17
N ILE A 150 -15.46 0.08 -4.94
CA ILE A 150 -14.38 -0.30 -4.02
C ILE A 150 -13.56 -1.50 -4.52
N PRO A 151 -14.15 -2.59 -5.04
CA PRO A 151 -13.40 -3.74 -5.51
C PRO A 151 -12.55 -3.47 -6.76
N ILE A 152 -12.85 -2.39 -7.50
CA ILE A 152 -12.14 -2.07 -8.75
C ILE A 152 -10.70 -1.65 -8.47
N ILE A 153 -10.44 -0.91 -7.39
CA ILE A 153 -9.10 -0.40 -7.08
C ILE A 153 -8.06 -1.51 -6.93
N PRO A 154 -8.26 -2.55 -6.09
CA PRO A 154 -7.31 -3.66 -6.00
C PRO A 154 -7.16 -4.44 -7.30
N VAL A 155 -8.23 -4.60 -8.07
CA VAL A 155 -8.17 -5.28 -9.37
C VAL A 155 -7.32 -4.48 -10.35
N LEU A 156 -7.54 -3.18 -10.47
CA LEU A 156 -6.77 -2.32 -11.37
C LEU A 156 -5.29 -2.29 -10.97
N THR A 157 -4.98 -2.19 -9.69
CA THR A 157 -3.60 -2.21 -9.21
C THR A 157 -2.93 -3.56 -9.41
N ALA A 158 -3.66 -4.66 -9.20
CA ALA A 158 -3.18 -6.01 -9.49
C ALA A 158 -2.87 -6.20 -10.98
N LEU A 159 -3.79 -5.80 -11.85
CA LEU A 159 -3.60 -5.88 -13.30
C LEU A 159 -2.43 -5.01 -13.76
N ALA A 160 -2.28 -3.81 -13.21
CA ALA A 160 -1.14 -2.94 -13.51
C ALA A 160 0.19 -3.58 -13.10
N CYS A 161 0.27 -4.18 -11.92
CA CYS A 161 1.46 -4.91 -11.47
C CYS A 161 1.79 -6.10 -12.37
N LEU A 162 0.79 -6.90 -12.72
CA LEU A 162 0.98 -8.08 -13.58
C LEU A 162 1.35 -7.70 -15.01
N PHE A 163 0.76 -6.64 -15.55
CA PHE A 163 1.09 -6.15 -16.87
C PHE A 163 2.53 -5.63 -16.92
N LEU A 164 2.93 -4.86 -15.92
CA LEU A 164 4.31 -4.38 -15.81
C LEU A 164 5.28 -5.54 -15.59
N ALA A 165 4.91 -6.54 -14.81
CA ALA A 165 5.72 -7.75 -14.64
C ALA A 165 5.92 -8.50 -15.96
N ALA A 166 4.86 -8.67 -16.75
CA ALA A 166 4.93 -9.32 -18.07
C ALA A 166 5.85 -8.54 -19.03
N PHE A 167 5.73 -7.20 -19.06
CA PHE A 167 6.59 -6.35 -19.83
C PHE A 167 8.07 -6.50 -19.44
N LEU A 168 8.35 -6.55 -18.14
CA LEU A 168 9.71 -6.72 -17.62
C LEU A 168 10.25 -8.13 -17.87
N TYR A 169 9.42 -9.16 -17.84
CA TYR A 169 9.83 -10.51 -18.25
C TYR A 169 10.26 -10.56 -19.71
N GLU A 170 9.54 -9.90 -20.59
CA GLU A 170 9.92 -9.80 -21.99
C GLU A 170 11.26 -9.05 -22.14
N ALA A 171 11.43 -7.92 -21.48
CA ALA A 171 12.69 -7.19 -21.46
C ALA A 171 13.85 -8.00 -20.88
N ALA A 172 13.58 -8.90 -19.92
CA ALA A 172 14.57 -9.76 -19.29
C ALA A 172 15.16 -10.82 -20.24
N LEU A 173 14.48 -11.14 -21.33
CA LEU A 173 15.01 -12.06 -22.33
C LEU A 173 16.26 -11.50 -23.04
N SER A 174 16.33 -10.18 -23.18
CA SER A 174 17.51 -9.49 -23.73
C SER A 174 18.43 -8.92 -22.66
N GLU A 175 17.88 -8.47 -21.52
CA GLU A 175 18.63 -7.91 -20.41
C GLU A 175 18.24 -8.59 -19.09
N PRO A 176 19.02 -9.58 -18.61
CA PRO A 176 18.66 -10.39 -17.44
C PRO A 176 18.42 -9.61 -16.14
N LYS A 177 18.93 -8.37 -16.04
CA LYS A 177 18.70 -7.50 -14.86
C LYS A 177 17.23 -7.25 -14.55
N TYR A 178 16.34 -7.38 -15.56
CA TYR A 178 14.90 -7.17 -15.37
C TYR A 178 14.15 -8.38 -14.80
N PHE A 179 14.80 -9.53 -14.63
CA PHE A 179 14.15 -10.67 -13.98
C PHE A 179 13.77 -10.40 -12.52
N VAL A 180 14.61 -9.70 -11.78
CA VAL A 180 14.35 -9.38 -10.37
C VAL A 180 13.10 -8.52 -10.22
N PRO A 181 12.98 -7.34 -10.86
CA PRO A 181 11.78 -6.53 -10.74
C PRO A 181 10.54 -7.22 -11.33
N ALA A 182 10.67 -8.02 -12.36
CA ALA A 182 9.56 -8.79 -12.93
C ALA A 182 8.95 -9.75 -11.89
N ARG A 183 9.78 -10.50 -11.19
CA ARG A 183 9.34 -11.43 -10.13
C ARG A 183 8.74 -10.69 -8.94
N VAL A 184 9.36 -9.59 -8.53
CA VAL A 184 8.85 -8.76 -7.42
C VAL A 184 7.48 -8.19 -7.77
N LEU A 185 7.30 -7.65 -8.98
CA LEU A 185 6.00 -7.12 -9.41
C LEU A 185 4.94 -8.20 -9.59
N ALA A 186 5.31 -9.40 -10.03
CA ALA A 186 4.38 -10.53 -10.05
C ALA A 186 3.88 -10.88 -8.64
N GLY A 187 4.78 -10.87 -7.66
CA GLY A 187 4.42 -11.05 -6.25
C GLY A 187 3.51 -9.93 -5.73
N PHE A 188 3.77 -8.69 -6.10
CA PHE A 188 2.93 -7.55 -5.73
C PHE A 188 1.53 -7.64 -6.37
N GLY A 189 1.45 -8.09 -7.61
CA GLY A 189 0.17 -8.37 -8.26
C GLY A 189 -0.63 -9.43 -7.50
N ALA A 190 0.02 -10.50 -7.06
CA ALA A 190 -0.61 -11.52 -6.23
C ALA A 190 -1.11 -10.96 -4.89
N ILE A 191 -0.35 -10.07 -4.24
CA ILE A 191 -0.76 -9.38 -3.02
C ILE A 191 -2.01 -8.52 -3.29
N CYS A 192 -2.04 -7.77 -4.37
CA CYS A 192 -3.19 -6.94 -4.74
C CYS A 192 -4.44 -7.79 -5.02
N PHE A 193 -4.30 -8.95 -5.67
CA PHE A 193 -5.41 -9.90 -5.84
C PHE A 193 -5.91 -10.47 -4.52
N THR A 194 -5.01 -10.77 -3.60
CA THR A 194 -5.38 -11.19 -2.25
C THR A 194 -6.18 -10.10 -1.54
N LEU A 195 -5.77 -8.84 -1.66
CA LEU A 195 -6.51 -7.70 -1.13
C LEU A 195 -7.91 -7.58 -1.75
N TYR A 196 -8.01 -7.77 -3.06
CA TYR A 196 -9.30 -7.80 -3.75
C TYR A 196 -10.19 -8.92 -3.21
N SER A 197 -9.67 -10.11 -3.05
CA SER A 197 -10.43 -11.26 -2.53
C SER A 197 -10.95 -10.99 -1.12
N ILE A 198 -10.13 -10.43 -0.24
CA ILE A 198 -10.52 -10.05 1.12
C ILE A 198 -11.63 -9.00 1.09
N VAL A 199 -11.47 -7.95 0.29
CA VAL A 199 -12.47 -6.89 0.14
C VAL A 199 -13.80 -7.46 -0.36
N SER A 200 -13.77 -8.33 -1.35
CA SER A 200 -14.96 -8.96 -1.94
C SER A 200 -15.69 -9.84 -0.93
N ILE A 201 -14.97 -10.63 -0.13
CA ILE A 201 -15.55 -11.48 0.90
C ILE A 201 -16.21 -10.63 1.99
N LEU A 202 -15.53 -9.59 2.46
CA LEU A 202 -16.07 -8.69 3.48
C LEU A 202 -17.30 -7.94 2.98
N GLU A 203 -17.29 -7.50 1.73
CA GLU A 203 -18.43 -6.82 1.13
C GLU A 203 -19.65 -7.75 1.00
N SER A 204 -19.45 -8.99 0.57
CA SER A 204 -20.54 -9.97 0.47
C SER A 204 -21.11 -10.34 1.85
N GLY A 205 -20.29 -10.40 2.88
CA GLY A 205 -20.72 -10.61 4.26
C GLY A 205 -21.52 -9.44 4.83
N ALA A 206 -21.16 -8.21 4.48
CA ALA A 206 -21.83 -7.00 4.92
C ALA A 206 -23.20 -6.80 4.25
N SER A 207 -23.39 -7.28 3.02
CA SER A 207 -24.66 -7.15 2.29
C SER A 207 -25.75 -8.12 2.74
N LYS A 208 -25.39 -9.13 3.53
CA LYS A 208 -26.33 -10.14 4.07
C LYS A 208 -26.90 -9.79 5.44
N LYS A 209 -26.53 -8.66 6.02
CA LYS A 209 -27.06 -8.12 7.27
C LYS A 209 -27.92 -6.90 7.03
#